data_363ed7a726b4e14d2181f6ec1ee3f69c
#
_entry.id   363ed7a726b4e14d2181f6ec1ee3f69c
#
_cell.length_a   1.000
_cell.length_b   1.000
_cell.length_c   1.000
_cell.angle_alpha   90.00
_cell.angle_beta   90.00
_cell.angle_gamma   90.00
#
_symmetry.space_group_name_H-M   'P 1'
#
loop_
_entity.id
_entity.type
_entity.pdbx_description
1 polymer ?
#
loop_
_entity_poly.entity_id
_entity_poly.type
_entity_poly.pdbx_seq_one_letter_code
_entity_poly.pdbx_strand_id
1 'polypeptide(L)'
;RTMAIPALVGTPLPLDESVDGKLGIVDGSDGTIYVDPDEETLAAMQKRRTEEEEKKKLLLTLKGKENITLDGQKILLYANIGNIKDLAAVMQNDAGGIGLFRSEFIYLEQDHYPTEEEQFRIYKQAAETMAGKRVIIRTLDIGADKQCDYFEMEKEENPALGCRAIRICLTRPEIFKTQLRALFRASAYGKIAIMYPMITSVGEVRQIKAIVEEVKASLAEQGIEYGNPEQGIMIETPAAVMMSE
;
A
#
# COMPACT_ATOMS: atom_id res chain seq x y z
N ARG A 1 -12.18 -6.20 1.57
CA ARG A 1 -12.15 -5.45 0.28
C ARG A 1 -11.72 -6.35 -0.89
N THR A 2 -10.74 -7.20 -0.73
CA THR A 2 -10.19 -8.05 -1.82
C THR A 2 -11.23 -9.01 -2.41
N MET A 3 -12.17 -9.52 -1.60
CA MET A 3 -13.23 -10.41 -2.05
C MET A 3 -14.46 -9.69 -2.64
N ALA A 4 -14.50 -8.37 -2.63
CA ALA A 4 -15.64 -7.55 -3.07
C ALA A 4 -16.99 -7.93 -2.44
N ILE A 5 -16.96 -8.44 -1.20
CA ILE A 5 -18.14 -8.79 -0.42
C ILE A 5 -18.53 -7.59 0.45
N PRO A 6 -19.80 -7.14 0.47
CA PRO A 6 -20.24 -6.14 1.43
C PRO A 6 -20.06 -6.66 2.85
N ALA A 7 -19.48 -5.83 3.72
CA ALA A 7 -19.24 -6.16 5.11
C ALA A 7 -19.42 -4.91 5.99
N LEU A 8 -20.05 -5.11 7.13
CA LEU A 8 -20.20 -4.10 8.17
C LEU A 8 -19.55 -4.61 9.45
N VAL A 9 -18.91 -3.70 10.18
CA VAL A 9 -18.27 -4.00 11.48
C VAL A 9 -18.90 -3.11 12.56
N GLY A 10 -18.88 -3.58 13.80
CA GLY A 10 -19.43 -2.84 14.93
C GLY A 10 -20.95 -2.70 14.89
N THR A 11 -21.66 -3.63 14.26
CA THR A 11 -23.12 -3.59 14.19
C THR A 11 -23.72 -4.02 15.53
N PRO A 12 -24.83 -3.40 15.96
CA PRO A 12 -25.55 -3.78 17.18
C PRO A 12 -26.44 -5.02 16.99
N LEU A 13 -26.40 -5.66 15.81
CA LEU A 13 -27.23 -6.82 15.51
C LEU A 13 -26.84 -8.01 16.39
N PRO A 14 -27.75 -8.58 17.18
CA PRO A 14 -27.47 -9.82 17.88
C PRO A 14 -27.34 -10.95 16.84
N LEU A 15 -26.20 -11.66 16.89
CA LEU A 15 -25.96 -12.85 16.08
C LEU A 15 -26.35 -14.09 16.89
N ASP A 16 -27.65 -14.30 17.04
CA ASP A 16 -28.25 -15.42 17.76
C ASP A 16 -29.28 -16.16 16.88
N GLU A 17 -29.89 -17.20 17.44
CA GLU A 17 -30.89 -18.01 16.73
C GLU A 17 -32.12 -17.21 16.21
N SER A 18 -32.34 -15.99 16.71
CA SER A 18 -33.49 -15.15 16.31
C SER A 18 -33.38 -14.67 14.85
N VAL A 19 -32.15 -14.66 14.30
CA VAL A 19 -31.90 -14.25 12.91
C VAL A 19 -31.60 -15.45 11.99
N ASP A 20 -31.55 -16.66 12.54
CA ASP A 20 -31.25 -17.86 11.75
C ASP A 20 -32.34 -18.17 10.72
N GLY A 21 -31.92 -18.51 9.51
CA GLY A 21 -32.84 -18.79 8.40
C GLY A 21 -33.57 -17.58 7.80
N LYS A 22 -33.42 -16.38 8.36
CA LYS A 22 -34.01 -15.15 7.81
C LYS A 22 -33.23 -14.58 6.65
N LEU A 23 -33.94 -13.93 5.74
CA LEU A 23 -33.29 -13.18 4.66
C LEU A 23 -32.58 -11.94 5.24
N GLY A 24 -31.30 -11.78 4.93
CA GLY A 24 -30.50 -10.64 5.32
C GLY A 24 -30.03 -9.82 4.11
N ILE A 25 -30.08 -8.49 4.20
CA ILE A 25 -29.46 -7.58 3.25
C ILE A 25 -28.37 -6.80 3.98
N VAL A 26 -27.15 -6.78 3.43
CA VAL A 26 -26.03 -5.98 3.93
C VAL A 26 -25.72 -4.90 2.90
N ASP A 27 -26.01 -3.65 3.23
CA ASP A 27 -25.61 -2.50 2.41
C ASP A 27 -24.35 -1.85 3.00
N GLY A 28 -23.21 -2.16 2.40
CA GLY A 28 -21.91 -1.62 2.80
C GLY A 28 -21.69 -0.17 2.37
N SER A 29 -22.57 0.44 1.59
CA SER A 29 -22.42 1.81 1.10
C SER A 29 -23.03 2.84 2.05
N ASP A 30 -24.14 2.50 2.72
CA ASP A 30 -24.79 3.36 3.72
C ASP A 30 -24.68 2.84 5.16
N GLY A 31 -24.11 1.65 5.34
CA GLY A 31 -23.87 1.09 6.65
C GLY A 31 -25.10 0.39 7.26
N THR A 32 -26.05 -0.05 6.45
CA THR A 32 -27.32 -0.60 6.92
C THR A 32 -27.39 -2.12 6.76
N ILE A 33 -28.00 -2.78 7.75
CA ILE A 33 -28.39 -4.19 7.68
C ILE A 33 -29.91 -4.28 7.82
N TYR A 34 -30.53 -5.02 6.92
CA TYR A 34 -31.94 -5.40 7.02
C TYR A 34 -32.04 -6.89 7.32
N VAL A 35 -32.82 -7.26 8.32
CA VAL A 35 -33.13 -8.65 8.64
C VAL A 35 -34.63 -8.85 8.41
N ASP A 36 -34.97 -9.84 7.59
CA ASP A 36 -36.34 -10.15 7.21
C ASP A 36 -37.07 -8.91 6.61
N PRO A 37 -36.48 -8.27 5.58
CA PRO A 37 -37.02 -7.05 5.00
C PRO A 37 -38.41 -7.29 4.39
N ASP A 38 -39.25 -6.28 4.42
CA ASP A 38 -40.54 -6.29 3.70
C ASP A 38 -40.33 -6.29 2.17
N GLU A 39 -41.40 -6.57 1.42
CA GLU A 39 -41.34 -6.67 -0.05
C GLU A 39 -40.89 -5.35 -0.71
N GLU A 40 -41.29 -4.21 -0.15
CA GLU A 40 -40.93 -2.89 -0.67
C GLU A 40 -39.40 -2.64 -0.52
N THR A 41 -38.87 -2.88 0.67
CA THR A 41 -37.43 -2.77 0.97
C THR A 41 -36.61 -3.73 0.11
N LEU A 42 -37.07 -4.98 -0.01
CA LEU A 42 -36.41 -5.98 -0.83
C LEU A 42 -36.34 -5.56 -2.31
N ALA A 43 -37.48 -5.08 -2.87
CA ALA A 43 -37.54 -4.61 -4.25
C ALA A 43 -36.62 -3.38 -4.48
N ALA A 44 -36.63 -2.43 -3.53
CA ALA A 44 -35.77 -1.25 -3.60
C ALA A 44 -34.26 -1.64 -3.61
N MET A 45 -33.86 -2.55 -2.72
CA MET A 45 -32.47 -2.99 -2.63
C MET A 45 -32.04 -3.85 -3.83
N GLN A 46 -32.93 -4.67 -4.38
CA GLN A 46 -32.67 -5.41 -5.62
C GLN A 46 -32.47 -4.46 -6.81
N LYS A 47 -33.30 -3.42 -6.94
CA LYS A 47 -33.12 -2.40 -7.97
C LYS A 47 -31.77 -1.70 -7.84
N ARG A 48 -31.43 -1.26 -6.63
CA ARG A 48 -30.13 -0.61 -6.34
C ARG A 48 -28.96 -1.52 -6.70
N ARG A 49 -29.02 -2.80 -6.34
CA ARG A 49 -28.00 -3.79 -6.71
C ARG A 49 -27.85 -3.90 -8.24
N THR A 50 -28.96 -3.95 -8.97
CA THR A 50 -28.93 -4.02 -10.45
C THR A 50 -28.27 -2.76 -11.04
N GLU A 51 -28.64 -1.57 -10.54
CA GLU A 51 -28.03 -0.29 -10.98
C GLU A 51 -26.52 -0.26 -10.70
N GLU A 52 -26.08 -0.75 -9.54
CA GLU A 52 -24.65 -0.86 -9.20
C GLU A 52 -23.90 -1.87 -10.08
N GLU A 53 -24.52 -3.01 -10.40
CA GLU A 53 -23.95 -4.00 -11.31
C GLU A 53 -23.82 -3.46 -12.74
N GLU A 54 -24.82 -2.72 -13.24
CA GLU A 54 -24.77 -2.03 -14.53
C GLU A 54 -23.67 -0.95 -14.55
N LYS A 55 -23.56 -0.16 -13.48
CA LYS A 55 -22.49 0.81 -13.34
C LYS A 55 -21.11 0.14 -13.35
N LYS A 56 -20.94 -0.98 -12.65
CA LYS A 56 -19.69 -1.76 -12.69
C LYS A 56 -19.37 -2.26 -14.10
N LYS A 57 -20.37 -2.78 -14.83
CA LYS A 57 -20.20 -3.20 -16.23
C LYS A 57 -19.77 -2.02 -17.11
N LEU A 58 -20.40 -0.87 -16.94
CA LEU A 58 -20.02 0.34 -17.69
C LEU A 58 -18.57 0.75 -17.39
N LEU A 59 -18.14 0.73 -16.12
CA LEU A 59 -16.75 1.03 -15.74
C LEU A 59 -15.75 0.07 -16.38
N LEU A 60 -16.10 -1.22 -16.52
CA LEU A 60 -15.24 -2.20 -17.20
C LEU A 60 -15.03 -1.87 -18.69
N THR A 61 -15.94 -1.14 -19.33
CA THR A 61 -15.74 -0.70 -20.72
C THR A 61 -14.64 0.37 -20.87
N LEU A 62 -14.23 0.97 -19.77
CA LEU A 62 -13.12 1.94 -19.74
C LEU A 62 -11.75 1.27 -19.68
N LYS A 63 -11.71 -0.04 -19.38
CA LYS A 63 -10.47 -0.80 -19.34
C LYS A 63 -9.75 -0.76 -20.69
N GLY A 64 -8.45 -0.54 -20.68
CA GLY A 64 -7.62 -0.41 -21.87
C GLY A 64 -7.73 0.94 -22.58
N LYS A 65 -8.60 1.86 -22.11
CA LYS A 65 -8.66 3.22 -22.65
C LYS A 65 -7.64 4.11 -21.96
N GLU A 66 -7.09 5.07 -22.71
CA GLU A 66 -6.23 6.09 -22.12
C GLU A 66 -7.02 7.00 -21.19
N ASN A 67 -6.42 7.34 -20.05
CA ASN A 67 -6.98 8.31 -19.12
C ASN A 67 -6.56 9.70 -19.56
N ILE A 68 -7.46 10.40 -20.24
CA ILE A 68 -7.21 11.72 -20.83
C ILE A 68 -8.27 12.69 -20.30
N THR A 69 -7.86 13.86 -19.86
CA THR A 69 -8.76 14.95 -19.47
C THR A 69 -9.45 15.58 -20.69
N LEU A 70 -10.48 16.40 -20.47
CA LEU A 70 -11.21 17.04 -21.55
C LEU A 70 -10.33 17.99 -22.39
N ASP A 71 -9.28 18.53 -21.80
CA ASP A 71 -8.27 19.40 -22.47
C ASP A 71 -7.10 18.60 -23.09
N GLY A 72 -7.19 17.25 -23.09
CA GLY A 72 -6.25 16.38 -23.77
C GLY A 72 -5.02 15.97 -22.96
N GLN A 73 -4.95 16.29 -21.66
CA GLN A 73 -3.85 15.85 -20.81
C GLN A 73 -3.98 14.36 -20.43
N LYS A 74 -2.92 13.60 -20.62
CA LYS A 74 -2.85 12.21 -20.21
C LYS A 74 -2.55 12.12 -18.71
N ILE A 75 -3.41 11.43 -17.98
CA ILE A 75 -3.26 11.19 -16.53
C ILE A 75 -2.82 9.75 -16.30
N LEU A 76 -1.76 9.58 -15.51
CA LEU A 76 -1.29 8.26 -15.10
C LEU A 76 -2.06 7.80 -13.85
N LEU A 77 -2.85 6.75 -13.99
CA LEU A 77 -3.56 6.13 -12.86
C LEU A 77 -2.78 4.91 -12.35
N TYR A 78 -2.32 5.00 -11.11
CA TYR A 78 -1.55 3.95 -10.45
C TYR A 78 -2.33 3.34 -9.29
N ALA A 79 -2.07 2.05 -9.03
CA ALA A 79 -2.65 1.34 -7.91
C ALA A 79 -1.93 1.65 -6.59
N ASN A 80 -2.66 1.50 -5.49
CA ASN A 80 -2.13 1.47 -4.14
C ASN A 80 -2.33 0.06 -3.57
N ILE A 81 -1.24 -0.60 -3.18
CA ILE A 81 -1.26 -1.98 -2.68
C ILE A 81 -0.62 -2.09 -1.30
N GLY A 82 -1.06 -3.10 -0.53
CA GLY A 82 -0.47 -3.46 0.77
C GLY A 82 0.39 -4.71 0.69
N ASN A 83 0.07 -5.63 -0.22
CA ASN A 83 0.83 -6.87 -0.40
C ASN A 83 0.74 -7.39 -1.83
N ILE A 84 1.52 -8.44 -2.13
CA ILE A 84 1.58 -9.04 -3.48
C ILE A 84 0.28 -9.73 -3.92
N LYS A 85 -0.63 -10.08 -3.00
CA LYS A 85 -1.94 -10.65 -3.33
C LYS A 85 -2.83 -9.64 -4.08
N ASP A 86 -2.57 -8.36 -3.90
CA ASP A 86 -3.29 -7.28 -4.60
C ASP A 86 -2.91 -7.18 -6.08
N LEU A 87 -1.76 -7.75 -6.50
CA LEU A 87 -1.26 -7.66 -7.88
C LEU A 87 -2.25 -8.19 -8.91
N ALA A 88 -2.97 -9.27 -8.58
CA ALA A 88 -3.98 -9.80 -9.48
C ALA A 88 -5.08 -8.76 -9.78
N ALA A 89 -5.56 -8.06 -8.76
CA ALA A 89 -6.55 -6.98 -8.93
C ALA A 89 -5.96 -5.78 -9.69
N VAL A 90 -4.69 -5.43 -9.47
CA VAL A 90 -3.98 -4.37 -10.20
C VAL A 90 -3.96 -4.69 -11.70
N MET A 91 -3.60 -5.92 -12.07
CA MET A 91 -3.56 -6.34 -13.47
C MET A 91 -4.97 -6.45 -14.08
N GLN A 92 -5.94 -6.96 -13.33
CA GLN A 92 -7.34 -7.03 -13.78
C GLN A 92 -7.94 -5.66 -14.08
N ASN A 93 -7.54 -4.62 -13.36
CA ASN A 93 -8.04 -3.26 -13.55
C ASN A 93 -7.14 -2.41 -14.47
N ASP A 94 -6.14 -3.01 -15.10
CA ASP A 94 -5.23 -2.37 -16.06
C ASP A 94 -4.60 -1.08 -15.52
N ALA A 95 -4.13 -1.11 -14.25
CA ALA A 95 -3.42 0.01 -13.67
C ALA A 95 -2.14 0.34 -14.45
N GLY A 96 -1.84 1.62 -14.62
CA GLY A 96 -0.64 2.10 -15.33
C GLY A 96 0.66 1.77 -14.59
N GLY A 97 0.57 1.39 -13.32
CA GLY A 97 1.68 1.06 -12.43
C GLY A 97 1.22 0.92 -10.99
N ILE A 98 2.17 0.79 -10.08
CA ILE A 98 1.93 0.87 -8.63
C ILE A 98 2.50 2.20 -8.15
N GLY A 99 1.62 3.09 -7.71
CA GLY A 99 1.97 4.43 -7.19
C GLY A 99 2.36 4.40 -5.72
N LEU A 100 1.91 3.39 -5.00
CA LEU A 100 2.28 3.15 -3.61
C LEU A 100 2.19 1.67 -3.26
N PHE A 101 3.35 1.04 -3.04
CA PHE A 101 3.44 -0.23 -2.35
C PHE A 101 3.80 0.05 -0.89
N ARG A 102 2.89 -0.24 0.02
CA ARG A 102 3.05 -0.03 1.45
C ARG A 102 3.82 -1.18 2.08
N SER A 103 5.14 -1.06 2.13
CA SER A 103 6.03 -2.13 2.58
C SER A 103 5.89 -2.47 4.06
N GLU A 104 5.27 -1.63 4.88
CA GLU A 104 5.03 -1.90 6.29
C GLU A 104 4.23 -3.17 6.53
N PHE A 105 3.36 -3.59 5.59
CA PHE A 105 2.61 -4.84 5.72
C PHE A 105 3.51 -6.08 5.71
N ILE A 106 4.70 -6.01 5.08
CA ILE A 106 5.67 -7.10 5.12
C ILE A 106 6.15 -7.32 6.56
N TYR A 107 6.31 -6.25 7.31
CA TYR A 107 6.71 -6.29 8.72
C TYR A 107 5.54 -6.69 9.63
N LEU A 108 4.33 -6.16 9.38
CA LEU A 108 3.15 -6.43 10.20
C LEU A 108 2.62 -7.88 10.09
N GLU A 109 2.94 -8.57 9.01
CA GLU A 109 2.55 -9.97 8.78
C GLU A 109 3.54 -10.97 9.38
N GLN A 110 4.65 -10.50 10.00
CA GLN A 110 5.70 -11.34 10.60
C GLN A 110 5.80 -11.13 12.12
N ASP A 111 6.43 -12.06 12.80
CA ASP A 111 6.78 -12.00 14.21
C ASP A 111 8.28 -11.68 14.45
N HIS A 112 9.00 -11.35 13.38
CA HIS A 112 10.42 -11.02 13.37
C HIS A 112 10.71 -9.96 12.31
N TYR A 113 11.90 -9.34 12.37
CA TYR A 113 12.37 -8.43 11.32
C TYR A 113 12.52 -9.20 10.01
N PRO A 114 11.80 -8.81 8.93
CA PRO A 114 11.92 -9.46 7.63
C PRO A 114 13.37 -9.39 7.13
N THR A 115 13.91 -10.53 6.75
CA THR A 115 15.25 -10.66 6.19
C THR A 115 15.36 -9.96 4.83
N GLU A 116 16.59 -9.69 4.38
CA GLU A 116 16.85 -9.17 3.04
C GLU A 116 16.21 -10.05 1.96
N GLU A 117 16.33 -11.37 2.11
CA GLU A 117 15.85 -12.33 1.10
C GLU A 117 14.32 -12.39 1.03
N GLU A 118 13.63 -12.34 2.17
CA GLU A 118 12.15 -12.28 2.22
C GLU A 118 11.64 -11.02 1.53
N GLN A 119 12.21 -9.87 1.86
CA GLN A 119 11.86 -8.61 1.24
C GLN A 119 12.18 -8.60 -0.26
N PHE A 120 13.37 -9.08 -0.63
CA PHE A 120 13.79 -9.16 -2.03
C PHE A 120 12.82 -9.96 -2.89
N ARG A 121 12.38 -11.15 -2.43
CA ARG A 121 11.42 -11.98 -3.16
C ARG A 121 10.11 -11.25 -3.43
N ILE A 122 9.59 -10.54 -2.43
CA ILE A 122 8.34 -9.78 -2.53
C ILE A 122 8.49 -8.63 -3.54
N TYR A 123 9.55 -7.84 -3.43
CA TYR A 123 9.78 -6.70 -4.32
C TYR A 123 10.08 -7.14 -5.75
N LYS A 124 10.87 -8.20 -5.93
CA LYS A 124 11.16 -8.82 -7.22
C LYS A 124 9.87 -9.30 -7.88
N GLN A 125 9.03 -10.05 -7.16
CA GLN A 125 7.75 -10.53 -7.67
C GLN A 125 6.85 -9.37 -8.12
N ALA A 126 6.80 -8.28 -7.36
CA ALA A 126 6.04 -7.10 -7.76
C ALA A 126 6.60 -6.48 -9.05
N ALA A 127 7.92 -6.33 -9.15
CA ALA A 127 8.58 -5.75 -10.32
C ALA A 127 8.36 -6.60 -11.59
N GLU A 128 8.53 -7.92 -11.50
CA GLU A 128 8.34 -8.86 -12.62
C GLU A 128 6.86 -8.91 -13.05
N THR A 129 5.92 -9.00 -12.10
CA THR A 129 4.48 -9.03 -12.40
C THR A 129 4.02 -7.77 -13.12
N MET A 130 4.57 -6.61 -12.76
CA MET A 130 4.23 -5.34 -13.40
C MET A 130 4.84 -5.15 -14.80
N ALA A 131 5.70 -6.07 -15.27
CA ALA A 131 6.16 -6.19 -16.65
C ALA A 131 6.63 -4.84 -17.25
N GLY A 132 7.53 -4.13 -16.57
CA GLY A 132 8.09 -2.85 -16.99
C GLY A 132 7.23 -1.61 -16.67
N LYS A 133 6.03 -1.77 -16.10
CA LYS A 133 5.29 -0.67 -15.48
C LYS A 133 5.99 -0.27 -14.18
N ARG A 134 5.89 1.02 -13.79
CA ARG A 134 6.54 1.57 -12.59
C ARG A 134 5.94 0.98 -11.31
N VAL A 135 6.81 0.64 -10.36
CA VAL A 135 6.45 0.19 -9.00
C VAL A 135 7.14 1.10 -7.99
N ILE A 136 6.38 1.98 -7.36
CA ILE A 136 6.88 2.86 -6.30
C ILE A 136 6.71 2.15 -4.97
N ILE A 137 7.83 1.84 -4.31
CA ILE A 137 7.85 1.16 -3.02
C ILE A 137 8.22 2.18 -1.94
N ARG A 138 7.30 2.40 -1.01
CA ARG A 138 7.56 3.21 0.17
C ARG A 138 8.38 2.39 1.16
N THR A 139 9.49 2.95 1.67
CA THR A 139 10.24 2.32 2.75
C THR A 139 9.41 2.25 4.03
N LEU A 140 9.90 1.54 5.02
CA LEU A 140 9.23 1.31 6.30
C LEU A 140 8.49 2.55 6.81
N ASP A 141 7.18 2.38 7.09
CA ASP A 141 6.33 3.39 7.72
C ASP A 141 5.55 2.75 8.89
N ILE A 142 6.27 2.33 9.92
CA ILE A 142 5.75 1.83 11.19
C ILE A 142 5.98 2.90 12.25
N GLY A 143 5.06 3.00 13.19
CA GLY A 143 5.09 3.85 14.37
C GLY A 143 4.37 3.15 15.52
N ALA A 144 4.33 3.78 16.71
CA ALA A 144 3.69 3.22 17.91
C ALA A 144 2.17 2.99 17.78
N ASP A 145 1.55 3.48 16.68
CA ASP A 145 0.15 3.25 16.29
C ASP A 145 -0.07 1.88 15.64
N LYS A 146 0.99 1.19 15.25
CA LYS A 146 0.93 -0.14 14.61
C LYS A 146 1.53 -1.17 15.55
N GLN A 147 0.75 -2.19 15.88
CA GLN A 147 1.19 -3.28 16.75
C GLN A 147 2.22 -4.14 16.01
N CYS A 148 3.46 -4.06 16.45
CA CYS A 148 4.58 -4.82 15.94
C CYS A 148 5.56 -5.03 17.12
N ASP A 149 5.26 -6.05 17.94
CA ASP A 149 5.87 -6.25 19.26
C ASP A 149 7.40 -6.35 19.21
N TYR A 150 7.94 -6.98 18.17
CA TYR A 150 9.39 -7.15 18.00
C TYR A 150 10.15 -5.84 17.66
N PHE A 151 9.44 -4.72 17.39
CA PHE A 151 10.06 -3.41 17.30
C PHE A 151 10.37 -2.80 18.67
N GLU A 152 9.74 -3.32 19.74
CA GLU A 152 9.92 -2.85 21.12
C GLU A 152 9.80 -1.34 21.23
N MET A 153 8.77 -0.77 20.57
CA MET A 153 8.54 0.66 20.60
C MET A 153 7.79 1.06 21.87
N GLU A 154 8.25 2.13 22.50
CA GLU A 154 7.52 2.72 23.62
C GLU A 154 6.18 3.27 23.15
N LYS A 155 5.19 3.20 24.03
CA LYS A 155 3.87 3.79 23.76
C LYS A 155 3.97 5.31 23.76
N GLU A 156 3.51 5.93 22.68
CA GLU A 156 3.50 7.36 22.50
C GLU A 156 2.06 7.91 22.51
N GLU A 157 1.85 9.07 23.12
CA GLU A 157 0.54 9.74 23.14
C GLU A 157 0.15 10.20 21.73
N ASN A 158 1.13 10.64 20.94
CA ASN A 158 0.94 11.08 19.56
C ASN A 158 1.91 10.38 18.60
N PRO A 159 1.62 9.14 18.17
CA PRO A 159 2.50 8.36 17.30
C PRO A 159 2.82 9.02 15.96
N ALA A 160 1.95 9.90 15.46
CA ALA A 160 2.20 10.62 14.21
C ALA A 160 3.39 11.59 14.31
N LEU A 161 3.64 12.15 15.49
CA LEU A 161 4.75 13.06 15.76
C LEU A 161 5.97 12.36 16.38
N GLY A 162 5.82 11.09 16.75
CA GLY A 162 6.81 10.31 17.47
C GLY A 162 7.86 9.64 16.61
N CYS A 163 8.50 8.61 17.18
CA CYS A 163 9.51 7.80 16.49
C CYS A 163 8.84 6.84 15.50
N ARG A 164 8.83 7.19 14.22
CA ARG A 164 8.24 6.39 13.14
C ARG A 164 8.98 6.53 11.83
N ALA A 165 8.72 5.61 10.91
CA ALA A 165 9.14 5.68 9.52
C ALA A 165 10.64 5.96 9.37
N ILE A 166 11.01 7.02 8.65
CA ILE A 166 12.40 7.38 8.42
C ILE A 166 13.18 7.65 9.72
N ARG A 167 12.52 8.10 10.78
CA ARG A 167 13.17 8.34 12.08
C ARG A 167 13.67 7.02 12.68
N ILE A 168 12.87 5.94 12.59
CA ILE A 168 13.30 4.59 12.96
C ILE A 168 14.46 4.15 12.05
N CYS A 169 14.33 4.35 10.75
CA CYS A 169 15.33 3.96 9.77
C CYS A 169 16.69 4.62 10.01
N LEU A 170 16.71 5.87 10.43
CA LEU A 170 17.95 6.62 10.71
C LEU A 170 18.55 6.31 12.09
N THR A 171 17.72 5.93 13.08
CA THR A 171 18.18 5.54 14.42
C THR A 171 18.55 4.06 14.52
N ARG A 172 17.97 3.21 13.66
CA ARG A 172 18.24 1.77 13.53
C ARG A 172 18.65 1.44 12.08
N PRO A 173 19.85 1.88 11.66
CA PRO A 173 20.25 1.82 10.25
C PRO A 173 20.39 0.39 9.71
N GLU A 174 20.55 -0.62 10.55
CA GLU A 174 20.58 -2.03 10.17
C GLU A 174 19.26 -2.49 9.52
N ILE A 175 18.12 -2.06 10.08
CA ILE A 175 16.79 -2.36 9.51
C ILE A 175 16.67 -1.70 8.14
N PHE A 176 17.08 -0.45 8.04
CA PHE A 176 16.99 0.34 6.81
C PHE A 176 17.93 -0.20 5.72
N LYS A 177 19.16 -0.54 6.07
CA LYS A 177 20.12 -1.15 5.14
C LYS A 177 19.61 -2.48 4.58
N THR A 178 19.04 -3.32 5.43
CA THR A 178 18.41 -4.59 5.01
C THR A 178 17.30 -4.35 3.96
N GLN A 179 16.42 -3.40 4.21
CA GLN A 179 15.37 -3.05 3.26
C GLN A 179 15.93 -2.46 1.96
N LEU A 180 16.86 -1.52 2.06
CA LEU A 180 17.49 -0.90 0.89
C LEU A 180 18.21 -1.93 0.02
N ARG A 181 18.97 -2.86 0.61
CA ARG A 181 19.63 -3.94 -0.13
C ARG A 181 18.62 -4.75 -0.93
N ALA A 182 17.51 -5.15 -0.30
CA ALA A 182 16.44 -5.88 -0.98
C ALA A 182 15.82 -5.07 -2.14
N LEU A 183 15.59 -3.77 -1.94
CA LEU A 183 15.04 -2.88 -2.97
C LEU A 183 16.00 -2.68 -4.15
N PHE A 184 17.28 -2.45 -3.88
CA PHE A 184 18.29 -2.30 -4.94
C PHE A 184 18.46 -3.60 -5.73
N ARG A 185 18.55 -4.76 -5.09
CA ARG A 185 18.56 -6.07 -5.75
C ARG A 185 17.32 -6.26 -6.64
N ALA A 186 16.14 -5.99 -6.10
CA ALA A 186 14.89 -6.16 -6.84
C ALA A 186 14.77 -5.21 -8.04
N SER A 187 15.40 -4.04 -8.01
CA SER A 187 15.37 -3.08 -9.10
C SER A 187 16.11 -3.54 -10.38
N ALA A 188 16.90 -4.60 -10.31
CA ALA A 188 17.43 -5.26 -11.50
C ALA A 188 16.38 -6.01 -12.33
N TYR A 189 15.21 -6.29 -11.74
CA TYR A 189 14.13 -7.09 -12.34
C TYR A 189 12.95 -6.28 -12.86
N GLY A 190 12.97 -4.95 -12.74
CA GLY A 190 11.89 -4.08 -13.24
C GLY A 190 12.03 -2.63 -12.80
N LYS A 191 11.05 -1.82 -13.18
CA LYS A 191 11.07 -0.37 -12.92
C LYS A 191 10.63 -0.05 -11.49
N ILE A 192 11.50 -0.28 -10.53
CA ILE A 192 11.29 0.11 -9.13
C ILE A 192 11.68 1.58 -8.95
N ALA A 193 10.88 2.28 -8.13
CA ALA A 193 11.23 3.55 -7.52
C ALA A 193 11.09 3.44 -6.00
N ILE A 194 11.97 4.10 -5.25
CA ILE A 194 11.99 4.09 -3.79
C ILE A 194 11.44 5.41 -3.28
N MET A 195 10.48 5.37 -2.37
CA MET A 195 9.89 6.54 -1.73
C MET A 195 10.17 6.53 -0.23
N TYR A 196 10.74 7.62 0.28
CA TYR A 196 11.05 7.80 1.70
C TYR A 196 9.95 8.60 2.40
N PRO A 197 9.24 8.01 3.40
CA PRO A 197 8.15 8.68 4.11
C PRO A 197 8.64 9.58 5.23
N MET A 198 7.78 10.46 5.71
CA MET A 198 7.92 11.27 6.94
C MET A 198 9.16 12.18 6.96
N ILE A 199 9.63 12.62 5.81
CA ILE A 199 10.76 13.55 5.71
C ILE A 199 10.37 14.92 6.29
N THR A 200 11.26 15.48 7.11
CA THR A 200 11.10 16.80 7.75
C THR A 200 12.23 17.76 7.44
N SER A 201 13.36 17.27 6.94
CA SER A 201 14.53 18.12 6.69
C SER A 201 15.41 17.63 5.55
N VAL A 202 16.15 18.54 4.94
CA VAL A 202 17.21 18.24 3.97
C VAL A 202 18.33 17.40 4.62
N GLY A 203 18.55 17.56 5.94
CA GLY A 203 19.52 16.77 6.69
C GLY A 203 19.20 15.27 6.66
N GLU A 204 17.94 14.89 6.81
CA GLU A 204 17.50 13.49 6.69
C GLU A 204 17.74 12.94 5.29
N VAL A 205 17.45 13.71 4.25
CA VAL A 205 17.72 13.30 2.86
C VAL A 205 19.22 13.06 2.62
N ARG A 206 20.09 13.89 3.19
CA ARG A 206 21.55 13.69 3.10
C ARG A 206 22.00 12.42 3.82
N GLN A 207 21.45 12.12 4.98
CA GLN A 207 21.74 10.88 5.72
C GLN A 207 21.25 9.65 4.93
N ILE A 208 20.06 9.69 4.36
CA ILE A 208 19.53 8.62 3.48
C ILE A 208 20.47 8.37 2.34
N LYS A 209 20.91 9.43 1.62
CA LYS A 209 21.85 9.30 0.49
C LYS A 209 23.17 8.67 0.90
N ALA A 210 23.72 9.02 2.07
CA ALA A 210 24.95 8.40 2.58
C ALA A 210 24.75 6.89 2.83
N ILE A 211 23.65 6.49 3.49
CA ILE A 211 23.32 5.08 3.73
C ILE A 211 23.12 4.32 2.41
N VAL A 212 22.49 4.94 1.42
CA VAL A 212 22.30 4.36 0.09
C VAL A 212 23.65 4.06 -0.58
N GLU A 213 24.60 4.98 -0.52
CA GLU A 213 25.94 4.74 -1.10
C GLU A 213 26.70 3.63 -0.37
N GLU A 214 26.58 3.54 0.96
CA GLU A 214 27.13 2.40 1.73
C GLU A 214 26.51 1.07 1.29
N VAL A 215 25.19 1.03 1.08
CA VAL A 215 24.47 -0.16 0.59
C VAL A 215 24.93 -0.56 -0.80
N LYS A 216 25.04 0.38 -1.72
CA LYS A 216 25.55 0.11 -3.09
C LYS A 216 26.98 -0.42 -3.07
N ALA A 217 27.87 0.20 -2.29
CA ALA A 217 29.23 -0.25 -2.12
C ALA A 217 29.29 -1.70 -1.62
N SER A 218 28.52 -2.01 -0.57
CA SER A 218 28.43 -3.36 -0.02
C SER A 218 27.89 -4.40 -1.01
N LEU A 219 26.90 -4.06 -1.83
CA LEU A 219 26.38 -4.95 -2.88
C LEU A 219 27.45 -5.20 -3.97
N ALA A 220 28.14 -4.14 -4.38
CA ALA A 220 29.21 -4.22 -5.38
C ALA A 220 30.39 -5.08 -4.89
N GLU A 221 30.85 -4.89 -3.65
CA GLU A 221 31.92 -5.70 -3.04
C GLU A 221 31.55 -7.19 -2.98
N GLN A 222 30.28 -7.52 -2.79
CA GLN A 222 29.78 -8.90 -2.76
C GLN A 222 29.48 -9.46 -4.15
N GLY A 223 29.64 -8.67 -5.22
CA GLY A 223 29.29 -9.08 -6.59
C GLY A 223 27.81 -9.32 -6.81
N ILE A 224 26.95 -8.72 -5.98
CA ILE A 224 25.49 -8.84 -6.08
C ILE A 224 24.98 -7.85 -7.12
N GLU A 225 24.22 -8.35 -8.10
CA GLU A 225 23.61 -7.52 -9.13
C GLU A 225 22.51 -6.63 -8.54
N TYR A 226 22.48 -5.36 -8.91
CA TYR A 226 21.44 -4.41 -8.55
C TYR A 226 21.24 -3.36 -9.66
N GLY A 227 20.02 -2.79 -9.71
CA GLY A 227 19.70 -1.72 -10.63
C GLY A 227 19.95 -0.32 -10.05
N ASN A 228 19.47 0.69 -10.77
CA ASN A 228 19.52 2.08 -10.33
C ASN A 228 18.10 2.66 -10.21
N PRO A 229 17.37 2.34 -9.14
CA PRO A 229 16.00 2.80 -8.94
C PRO A 229 15.96 4.32 -8.74
N GLU A 230 14.92 4.94 -9.28
CA GLU A 230 14.60 6.33 -8.96
C GLU A 230 14.31 6.45 -7.46
N GLN A 231 14.77 7.53 -6.83
CA GLN A 231 14.58 7.78 -5.40
C GLN A 231 13.86 9.11 -5.20
N GLY A 232 12.88 9.11 -4.31
CA GLY A 232 12.09 10.29 -3.99
C GLY A 232 11.62 10.30 -2.55
N ILE A 233 11.02 11.40 -2.15
CA ILE A 233 10.46 11.58 -0.82
C ILE A 233 8.94 11.71 -0.89
N MET A 234 8.26 11.36 0.20
CA MET A 234 6.86 11.69 0.39
C MET A 234 6.75 13.07 1.03
N ILE A 235 6.10 14.01 0.35
CA ILE A 235 5.80 15.34 0.90
C ILE A 235 4.49 15.23 1.66
N GLU A 236 4.57 14.99 2.96
CA GLU A 236 3.42 14.72 3.82
C GLU A 236 3.50 15.43 5.17
N THR A 237 4.66 15.96 5.51
CA THR A 237 4.84 16.76 6.70
C THR A 237 4.81 18.26 6.37
N PRO A 238 4.28 19.14 7.25
CA PRO A 238 4.34 20.58 7.01
C PRO A 238 5.76 21.09 6.76
N ALA A 239 6.75 20.53 7.46
CA ALA A 239 8.15 20.89 7.27
C ALA A 239 8.65 20.57 5.84
N ALA A 240 8.32 19.40 5.29
CA ALA A 240 8.69 19.03 3.93
C ALA A 240 8.08 19.98 2.89
N VAL A 241 6.82 20.40 3.09
CA VAL A 241 6.15 21.38 2.22
C VAL A 241 6.91 22.70 2.22
N MET A 242 7.26 23.21 3.42
CA MET A 242 7.96 24.49 3.56
C MET A 242 9.41 24.46 3.04
N MET A 243 10.01 23.27 2.94
CA MET A 243 11.42 23.07 2.53
C MET A 243 11.55 22.47 1.13
N SER A 244 10.47 22.47 0.35
CA SER A 244 10.43 21.79 -0.97
C SER A 244 11.07 22.59 -2.12
N GLU A 245 11.47 23.83 -1.90
CA GLU A 245 12.17 24.71 -2.86
C GLU A 245 13.66 24.41 -2.99
#